data_6dc82a701542a363f851fd26c19525fa
#
_entry.id   6dc82a701542a363f851fd26c19525fa
#
_cell.length_a   1.000
_cell.length_b   1.000
_cell.length_c   1.000
_cell.angle_alpha   90.00
_cell.angle_beta   90.00
_cell.angle_gamma   90.00
#
_symmetry.space_group_name_H-M   'P 1'
#
loop_
_entity.id
_entity.type
_entity.pdbx_description
1 polymer ?
#
loop_
_entity_poly.entity_id
_entity_poly.type
_entity_poly.pdbx_seq_one_letter_code
_entity_poly.pdbx_strand_id
1 'polypeptide(L)'
;MRYNGKKFLKKELLPFFWCSGCGNGIVMGCIVRAMEESGFSKENTVVVTGIGCWGKADDYLTTHAFHGTHGRALTIATGIKLANPSLEVIALVGDGDGATIGGNHLIHAARRNIDITVIMSNNFTYGMTGGQYSGTTPFGAISSTSRYGHVEDEFDISELVKTAGAAYVAKGTVANPLQLQRFISKAFKKQNGFRFIEAINICPTHYGRANQLGKAPEMIESLRKSSISIKLAKNMKPDELAGKIVIGEYVDKKVDGYIRRYKEVQKRAAK
;
A
#
# COMPACT_ATOMS: atom_id res chain seq x y z
N MET A 1 -12.88 23.08 1.82
CA MET A 1 -12.36 22.96 0.45
C MET A 1 -12.57 21.54 -0.03
N ARG A 2 -13.08 21.31 -1.25
CA ARG A 2 -13.40 19.96 -1.74
C ARG A 2 -12.26 19.51 -2.66
N TYR A 3 -11.33 18.71 -2.13
CA TYR A 3 -10.23 18.12 -2.91
C TYR A 3 -10.79 17.05 -3.86
N ASN A 4 -10.52 17.14 -5.14
CA ASN A 4 -10.99 16.16 -6.14
C ASN A 4 -9.85 15.36 -6.82
N GLY A 5 -8.60 15.82 -6.69
CA GLY A 5 -7.41 15.17 -7.20
C GLY A 5 -7.28 15.13 -8.73
N LYS A 6 -8.22 15.72 -9.46
CA LYS A 6 -8.29 15.62 -10.94
C LYS A 6 -7.03 16.10 -11.65
N LYS A 7 -6.26 17.02 -11.04
CA LYS A 7 -5.01 17.55 -11.62
C LYS A 7 -3.90 16.50 -11.69
N PHE A 8 -3.99 15.45 -10.86
CA PHE A 8 -3.00 14.37 -10.83
C PHE A 8 -3.36 13.18 -11.73
N LEU A 9 -4.52 13.19 -12.41
CA LEU A 9 -4.95 12.12 -13.30
C LEU A 9 -4.84 12.53 -14.77
N LYS A 10 -4.30 11.64 -15.58
CA LYS A 10 -4.35 11.67 -17.05
C LYS A 10 -5.76 11.27 -17.48
N LYS A 11 -6.62 12.24 -17.71
CA LYS A 11 -8.06 12.03 -17.99
C LYS A 11 -8.29 11.28 -19.29
N GLU A 12 -7.40 11.45 -20.25
CA GLU A 12 -7.41 10.82 -21.57
C GLU A 12 -7.22 9.31 -21.51
N LEU A 13 -6.68 8.78 -20.39
CA LEU A 13 -6.49 7.35 -20.17
C LEU A 13 -7.63 6.69 -19.37
N LEU A 14 -8.67 7.44 -19.04
CA LEU A 14 -9.85 6.89 -18.38
C LEU A 14 -10.84 6.30 -19.40
N PRO A 15 -11.59 5.23 -19.06
CA PRO A 15 -11.63 4.56 -17.75
C PRO A 15 -10.37 3.77 -17.41
N PHE A 16 -10.16 3.49 -16.12
CA PHE A 16 -9.06 2.63 -15.68
C PHE A 16 -9.17 1.23 -16.31
N PHE A 17 -8.02 0.60 -16.59
CA PHE A 17 -7.98 -0.75 -17.16
C PHE A 17 -8.39 -1.85 -16.17
N TRP A 18 -8.43 -1.54 -14.87
CA TRP A 18 -8.80 -2.52 -13.84
C TRP A 18 -10.21 -3.07 -14.06
N CYS A 19 -10.41 -4.33 -13.68
CA CYS A 19 -11.69 -5.02 -13.82
C CYS A 19 -12.84 -4.24 -13.16
N SER A 20 -14.05 -4.39 -13.70
CA SER A 20 -15.27 -3.82 -13.10
C SER A 20 -15.43 -4.27 -11.65
N GLY A 21 -15.59 -3.32 -10.74
CA GLY A 21 -15.70 -3.57 -9.30
C GLY A 21 -14.37 -3.78 -8.57
N CYS A 22 -13.22 -3.76 -9.26
CA CYS A 22 -11.91 -3.77 -8.60
C CYS A 22 -11.74 -2.53 -7.73
N GLY A 23 -11.29 -2.71 -6.48
CA GLY A 23 -11.11 -1.60 -5.56
C GLY A 23 -9.91 -0.70 -5.84
N ASN A 24 -9.02 -1.04 -6.80
CA ASN A 24 -7.88 -0.19 -7.16
C ASN A 24 -8.30 1.22 -7.56
N GLY A 25 -9.45 1.40 -8.23
CA GLY A 25 -9.98 2.72 -8.56
C GLY A 25 -10.32 3.55 -7.32
N ILE A 26 -10.79 2.92 -6.24
CA ILE A 26 -11.05 3.56 -4.95
C ILE A 26 -9.74 4.00 -4.31
N VAL A 27 -8.74 3.12 -4.27
CA VAL A 27 -7.40 3.44 -3.73
C VAL A 27 -6.77 4.60 -4.50
N MET A 28 -6.82 4.57 -5.84
CA MET A 28 -6.32 5.66 -6.70
C MET A 28 -7.04 6.98 -6.36
N GLY A 29 -8.36 6.95 -6.25
CA GLY A 29 -9.14 8.13 -5.86
C GLY A 29 -8.75 8.71 -4.50
N CYS A 30 -8.42 7.85 -3.52
CA CYS A 30 -7.91 8.28 -2.21
C CYS A 30 -6.52 8.93 -2.33
N ILE A 31 -5.61 8.34 -3.13
CA ILE A 31 -4.26 8.85 -3.34
C ILE A 31 -4.27 10.24 -3.97
N VAL A 32 -4.96 10.42 -5.10
CA VAL A 32 -4.93 11.71 -5.81
C VAL A 32 -5.56 12.85 -5.00
N ARG A 33 -6.60 12.56 -4.22
CA ARG A 33 -7.17 13.54 -3.28
C ARG A 33 -6.22 13.86 -2.13
N ALA A 34 -5.53 12.85 -1.60
CA ALA A 34 -4.54 13.04 -0.55
C ALA A 34 -3.31 13.84 -1.05
N MET A 35 -2.87 13.62 -2.28
CA MET A 35 -1.81 14.42 -2.91
C MET A 35 -2.20 15.88 -3.01
N GLU A 36 -3.41 16.19 -3.46
CA GLU A 36 -3.93 17.56 -3.55
C GLU A 36 -4.05 18.21 -2.17
N GLU A 37 -4.60 17.48 -1.18
CA GLU A 37 -4.75 17.93 0.21
C GLU A 37 -3.39 18.20 0.88
N SER A 38 -2.35 17.46 0.50
CA SER A 38 -1.00 17.58 1.06
C SER A 38 -0.12 18.58 0.32
N GLY A 39 -0.64 19.25 -0.71
CA GLY A 39 0.10 20.27 -1.46
C GLY A 39 1.19 19.72 -2.38
N PHE A 40 1.09 18.46 -2.81
CA PHE A 40 2.05 17.89 -3.75
C PHE A 40 2.05 18.62 -5.09
N SER A 41 3.20 18.70 -5.74
CA SER A 41 3.35 19.18 -7.10
C SER A 41 3.73 18.02 -8.03
N LYS A 42 3.40 18.18 -9.33
CA LYS A 42 3.75 17.18 -10.33
C LYS A 42 5.26 17.09 -10.54
N GLU A 43 5.93 18.23 -10.42
CA GLU A 43 7.34 18.43 -10.76
C GLU A 43 8.27 17.82 -9.71
N ASN A 44 7.86 17.81 -8.44
CA ASN A 44 8.69 17.26 -7.36
C ASN A 44 8.24 15.89 -6.86
N THR A 45 7.23 15.28 -7.49
CA THR A 45 6.69 13.99 -7.09
C THR A 45 7.09 12.90 -8.08
N VAL A 46 7.64 11.80 -7.56
CA VAL A 46 7.96 10.59 -8.34
C VAL A 46 7.18 9.42 -7.78
N VAL A 47 6.40 8.79 -8.63
CA VAL A 47 5.70 7.54 -8.31
C VAL A 47 6.49 6.38 -8.86
N VAL A 48 6.78 5.40 -8.03
CA VAL A 48 7.50 4.17 -8.41
C VAL A 48 6.57 2.99 -8.28
N THR A 49 6.45 2.20 -9.32
CA THR A 49 5.64 0.97 -9.31
C THR A 49 6.49 -0.25 -9.61
N GLY A 50 6.00 -1.42 -9.24
CA GLY A 50 6.49 -2.71 -9.70
C GLY A 50 5.55 -3.32 -10.73
N ILE A 51 5.31 -4.61 -10.67
CA ILE A 51 4.50 -5.35 -11.65
C ILE A 51 3.20 -5.86 -11.01
N GLY A 52 2.17 -5.96 -11.81
CA GLY A 52 0.84 -6.44 -11.44
C GLY A 52 -0.25 -5.40 -11.69
N CYS A 53 -1.48 -5.74 -11.31
CA CYS A 53 -2.62 -4.83 -11.54
C CYS A 53 -2.40 -3.45 -10.93
N TRP A 54 -1.85 -3.38 -9.72
CA TRP A 54 -1.57 -2.11 -9.06
C TRP A 54 -0.31 -1.44 -9.61
N GLY A 55 0.63 -2.21 -10.18
CA GLY A 55 1.80 -1.68 -10.88
C GLY A 55 1.46 -0.76 -12.05
N LYS A 56 0.25 -0.88 -12.64
CA LYS A 56 -0.22 0.00 -13.72
C LYS A 56 -0.79 1.35 -13.22
N ALA A 57 -0.72 1.62 -11.93
CA ALA A 57 -1.23 2.88 -11.35
C ALA A 57 -0.47 4.11 -11.85
N ASP A 58 0.81 3.99 -12.15
CA ASP A 58 1.67 5.07 -12.66
C ASP A 58 1.24 5.57 -14.04
N ASP A 59 0.67 4.73 -14.89
CA ASP A 59 0.18 5.13 -16.21
C ASP A 59 -0.85 6.27 -16.12
N TYR A 60 -1.65 6.29 -15.05
CA TYR A 60 -2.75 7.23 -14.86
C TYR A 60 -2.36 8.53 -14.16
N LEU A 61 -1.13 8.63 -13.66
CA LEU A 61 -0.68 9.79 -12.88
C LEU A 61 0.09 10.79 -13.75
N THR A 62 -0.13 12.08 -13.49
CA THR A 62 0.53 13.18 -14.20
C THR A 62 1.88 13.57 -13.58
N THR A 63 2.32 12.89 -12.52
CA THR A 63 3.63 13.05 -11.88
C THR A 63 4.73 12.37 -12.70
N HIS A 64 6.00 12.57 -12.32
CA HIS A 64 7.04 11.68 -12.79
C HIS A 64 6.76 10.26 -12.31
N ALA A 65 7.11 9.28 -13.14
CA ALA A 65 6.88 7.88 -12.84
C ALA A 65 8.08 7.01 -13.24
N PHE A 66 8.29 5.93 -12.48
CA PHE A 66 9.24 4.88 -12.82
C PHE A 66 8.55 3.53 -12.65
N HIS A 67 8.32 2.85 -13.78
CA HIS A 67 7.79 1.50 -13.80
C HIS A 67 8.95 0.50 -13.72
N GLY A 68 9.07 -0.17 -12.57
CA GLY A 68 10.19 -1.06 -12.28
C GLY A 68 9.88 -2.53 -12.50
N THR A 69 10.88 -3.38 -12.25
CA THR A 69 10.71 -4.84 -12.25
C THR A 69 9.98 -5.33 -11.00
N HIS A 70 9.36 -6.51 -11.14
CA HIS A 70 8.57 -7.14 -10.08
C HIS A 70 9.36 -7.30 -8.78
N GLY A 71 8.78 -6.84 -7.68
CA GLY A 71 9.37 -6.87 -6.35
C GLY A 71 10.53 -5.89 -6.12
N ARG A 72 10.76 -4.92 -7.04
CA ARG A 72 11.91 -4.00 -6.94
C ARG A 72 11.53 -2.52 -6.81
N ALA A 73 10.25 -2.19 -6.75
CA ALA A 73 9.79 -0.80 -6.60
C ALA A 73 10.43 -0.10 -5.40
N LEU A 74 10.55 -0.76 -4.26
CA LEU A 74 11.10 -0.18 -3.03
C LEU A 74 12.60 0.12 -3.13
N THR A 75 13.37 -0.72 -3.83
CA THR A 75 14.81 -0.47 -4.06
C THR A 75 15.02 0.69 -5.02
N ILE A 76 14.22 0.76 -6.08
CA ILE A 76 14.23 1.87 -7.03
C ILE A 76 13.84 3.17 -6.32
N ALA A 77 12.74 3.17 -5.57
CA ALA A 77 12.28 4.33 -4.78
C ALA A 77 13.35 4.79 -3.78
N THR A 78 14.04 3.84 -3.13
CA THR A 78 15.18 4.13 -2.25
C THR A 78 16.29 4.85 -3.00
N GLY A 79 16.70 4.31 -4.17
CA GLY A 79 17.74 4.93 -5.01
C GLY A 79 17.39 6.34 -5.46
N ILE A 80 16.15 6.55 -5.93
CA ILE A 80 15.65 7.88 -6.34
C ILE A 80 15.71 8.88 -5.16
N LYS A 81 15.22 8.47 -3.97
CA LYS A 81 15.21 9.32 -2.78
C LYS A 81 16.63 9.67 -2.30
N LEU A 82 17.58 8.74 -2.41
CA LEU A 82 18.98 8.99 -2.05
C LEU A 82 19.68 9.91 -3.06
N ALA A 83 19.40 9.73 -4.36
CA ALA A 83 19.98 10.56 -5.41
C ALA A 83 19.46 12.00 -5.37
N ASN A 84 18.16 12.19 -5.10
CA ASN A 84 17.58 13.52 -4.91
C ASN A 84 16.64 13.55 -3.69
N PRO A 85 17.16 13.94 -2.52
CA PRO A 85 16.39 13.99 -1.28
C PRO A 85 15.26 15.02 -1.25
N SER A 86 15.18 15.95 -2.20
CA SER A 86 14.09 16.94 -2.27
C SER A 86 12.79 16.38 -2.87
N LEU A 87 12.88 15.26 -3.58
CA LEU A 87 11.71 14.65 -4.22
C LEU A 87 10.77 14.02 -3.19
N GLU A 88 9.47 14.13 -3.46
CA GLU A 88 8.43 13.30 -2.83
C GLU A 88 8.34 11.97 -3.58
N VAL A 89 8.78 10.90 -2.92
CA VAL A 89 8.83 9.56 -3.54
C VAL A 89 7.76 8.67 -2.94
N ILE A 90 6.89 8.17 -3.81
CA ILE A 90 5.77 7.28 -3.47
C ILE A 90 5.98 5.95 -4.20
N ALA A 91 6.01 4.84 -3.47
CA ALA A 91 5.99 3.50 -4.07
C ALA A 91 4.58 2.92 -4.00
N LEU A 92 4.02 2.53 -5.16
CA LEU A 92 2.73 1.86 -5.28
C LEU A 92 2.97 0.40 -5.63
N VAL A 93 2.65 -0.51 -4.70
CA VAL A 93 2.93 -1.94 -4.83
C VAL A 93 1.69 -2.78 -4.50
N GLY A 94 1.52 -3.91 -5.18
CA GLY A 94 0.56 -4.94 -4.76
C GLY A 94 1.13 -5.79 -3.62
N ASP A 95 0.30 -6.60 -2.97
CA ASP A 95 0.71 -7.53 -1.92
C ASP A 95 1.74 -8.56 -2.45
N GLY A 96 1.48 -9.17 -3.58
CA GLY A 96 2.43 -10.07 -4.23
C GLY A 96 3.73 -9.38 -4.63
N ASP A 97 3.64 -8.16 -5.17
CA ASP A 97 4.80 -7.39 -5.61
C ASP A 97 5.65 -6.86 -4.44
N GLY A 98 5.02 -6.21 -3.48
CA GLY A 98 5.73 -5.51 -2.41
C GLY A 98 6.07 -6.36 -1.19
N ALA A 99 5.22 -7.34 -0.85
CA ALA A 99 5.36 -8.11 0.38
C ALA A 99 5.78 -9.57 0.15
N THR A 100 5.43 -10.18 -0.98
CA THR A 100 5.85 -11.55 -1.26
C THR A 100 7.23 -11.54 -1.93
N ILE A 101 7.31 -11.24 -3.24
CA ILE A 101 8.60 -11.23 -3.94
C ILE A 101 9.49 -10.05 -3.49
N GLY A 102 8.90 -8.92 -3.12
CA GLY A 102 9.59 -7.72 -2.63
C GLY A 102 9.79 -7.67 -1.11
N GLY A 103 9.35 -8.68 -0.35
CA GLY A 103 9.31 -8.66 1.12
C GLY A 103 10.63 -8.30 1.79
N ASN A 104 11.74 -8.84 1.31
CA ASN A 104 13.08 -8.48 1.79
C ASN A 104 13.35 -6.96 1.66
N HIS A 105 13.00 -6.36 0.52
CA HIS A 105 13.21 -4.93 0.29
C HIS A 105 12.29 -4.07 1.15
N LEU A 106 11.07 -4.52 1.41
CA LEU A 106 10.10 -3.87 2.29
C LEU A 106 10.65 -3.80 3.72
N ILE A 107 11.10 -4.93 4.27
CA ILE A 107 11.69 -5.02 5.61
C ILE A 107 12.90 -4.09 5.74
N HIS A 108 13.82 -4.13 4.77
CA HIS A 108 15.03 -3.33 4.81
C HIS A 108 14.79 -1.84 4.60
N ALA A 109 13.82 -1.42 3.78
CA ALA A 109 13.45 -0.03 3.62
C ALA A 109 12.83 0.54 4.92
N ALA A 110 11.96 -0.23 5.58
CA ALA A 110 11.37 0.11 6.87
C ALA A 110 12.42 0.20 7.97
N ARG A 111 13.31 -0.80 8.09
CA ARG A 111 14.41 -0.84 9.09
C ARG A 111 15.34 0.36 8.97
N ARG A 112 15.67 0.74 7.73
CA ARG A 112 16.52 1.91 7.47
C ARG A 112 15.79 3.23 7.69
N ASN A 113 14.47 3.21 7.76
CA ASN A 113 13.61 4.41 7.78
C ASN A 113 13.90 5.33 6.58
N ILE A 114 13.91 4.75 5.38
CA ILE A 114 14.05 5.51 4.14
C ILE A 114 12.85 6.47 4.01
N ASP A 115 13.11 7.72 3.64
CA ASP A 115 12.12 8.80 3.63
C ASP A 115 11.16 8.71 2.42
N ILE A 116 10.48 7.57 2.24
CA ILE A 116 9.50 7.31 1.18
C ILE A 116 8.14 6.94 1.77
N THR A 117 7.08 7.11 0.98
CA THR A 117 5.74 6.59 1.31
C THR A 117 5.45 5.38 0.45
N VAL A 118 5.04 4.28 1.07
CA VAL A 118 4.60 3.06 0.39
C VAL A 118 3.11 2.89 0.57
N ILE A 119 2.38 2.69 -0.53
CA ILE A 119 0.95 2.37 -0.51
C ILE A 119 0.77 1.02 -1.18
N MET A 120 0.47 0.01 -0.37
CA MET A 120 0.22 -1.34 -0.81
C MET A 120 -1.27 -1.57 -1.03
N SER A 121 -1.65 -1.97 -2.24
CA SER A 121 -2.99 -2.48 -2.52
C SER A 121 -2.99 -3.99 -2.28
N ASN A 122 -3.52 -4.41 -1.14
CA ASN A 122 -3.58 -5.82 -0.75
C ASN A 122 -4.95 -6.41 -1.11
N ASN A 123 -4.97 -7.27 -2.11
CA ASN A 123 -6.17 -7.97 -2.59
C ASN A 123 -6.07 -9.50 -2.44
N PHE A 124 -5.10 -9.97 -1.66
CA PHE A 124 -4.86 -11.38 -1.29
C PHE A 124 -4.53 -12.30 -2.47
N THR A 125 -4.03 -11.76 -3.60
CA THR A 125 -3.75 -12.60 -4.77
C THR A 125 -2.87 -11.91 -5.80
N TYR A 126 -2.13 -12.69 -6.60
CA TYR A 126 -1.55 -12.22 -7.86
C TYR A 126 -2.65 -12.15 -8.94
N GLY A 127 -3.32 -10.99 -9.04
CA GLY A 127 -4.48 -10.85 -9.93
C GLY A 127 -4.13 -10.88 -11.42
N MET A 128 -3.09 -10.14 -11.84
CA MET A 128 -2.75 -9.97 -13.26
C MET A 128 -2.40 -11.29 -13.97
N THR A 129 -1.77 -12.22 -13.26
CA THR A 129 -1.27 -13.48 -13.81
C THR A 129 -2.27 -14.65 -13.71
N GLY A 130 -3.47 -14.42 -13.14
CA GLY A 130 -4.53 -15.42 -13.13
C GLY A 130 -4.95 -15.94 -11.76
N GLY A 131 -4.62 -15.21 -10.66
CA GLY A 131 -5.17 -15.50 -9.34
C GLY A 131 -4.40 -16.53 -8.53
N GLN A 132 -3.07 -16.52 -8.61
CA GLN A 132 -2.20 -17.31 -7.73
C GLN A 132 -2.23 -16.75 -6.30
N TYR A 133 -1.94 -17.58 -5.30
CA TYR A 133 -1.81 -17.10 -3.93
C TYR A 133 -0.58 -16.19 -3.76
N SER A 134 -0.67 -15.22 -2.88
CA SER A 134 0.41 -14.35 -2.43
C SER A 134 0.72 -14.62 -0.97
N GLY A 135 1.76 -14.02 -0.41
CA GLY A 135 2.08 -14.15 1.01
C GLY A 135 1.05 -13.55 1.98
N THR A 136 0.02 -12.87 1.46
CA THR A 136 -1.10 -12.33 2.25
C THR A 136 -2.41 -13.09 2.02
N THR A 137 -2.39 -14.14 1.21
CA THR A 137 -3.58 -14.98 0.97
C THR A 137 -3.94 -15.70 2.27
N PRO A 138 -5.17 -15.57 2.78
CA PRO A 138 -5.58 -16.21 4.04
C PRO A 138 -5.50 -17.73 3.99
N PHE A 139 -5.21 -18.34 5.15
CA PHE A 139 -5.28 -19.78 5.33
C PHE A 139 -6.64 -20.34 4.86
N GLY A 140 -6.63 -21.45 4.17
CA GLY A 140 -7.80 -22.12 3.62
C GLY A 140 -8.37 -21.50 2.34
N ALA A 141 -7.91 -20.30 1.92
CA ALA A 141 -8.44 -19.65 0.72
C ALA A 141 -8.11 -20.41 -0.56
N ILE A 142 -9.04 -20.36 -1.52
CA ILE A 142 -8.89 -21.01 -2.83
C ILE A 142 -8.21 -20.04 -3.82
N SER A 143 -7.23 -20.54 -4.55
CA SER A 143 -6.55 -19.81 -5.63
C SER A 143 -6.28 -20.73 -6.83
N SER A 144 -5.74 -20.19 -7.93
CA SER A 144 -5.34 -21.01 -9.08
C SER A 144 -4.17 -21.97 -8.76
N THR A 145 -3.37 -21.67 -7.73
CA THR A 145 -2.24 -22.48 -7.26
C THR A 145 -2.50 -23.21 -5.94
N SER A 146 -3.65 -22.97 -5.30
CA SER A 146 -4.11 -23.66 -4.08
C SER A 146 -5.58 -24.07 -4.21
N ARG A 147 -5.88 -24.98 -5.12
CA ARG A 147 -7.25 -25.37 -5.48
C ARG A 147 -8.03 -26.09 -4.37
N TYR A 148 -7.32 -26.67 -3.42
CA TYR A 148 -7.91 -27.42 -2.28
C TYR A 148 -7.79 -26.66 -0.95
N GLY A 149 -7.42 -25.39 -1.00
CA GLY A 149 -7.18 -24.53 0.14
C GLY A 149 -5.69 -24.17 0.30
N HIS A 150 -5.42 -22.92 0.70
CA HIS A 150 -4.09 -22.44 1.01
C HIS A 150 -3.67 -22.94 2.41
N VAL A 151 -2.45 -23.44 2.54
CA VAL A 151 -1.97 -24.12 3.77
C VAL A 151 -0.97 -23.30 4.57
N GLU A 152 -0.53 -22.17 4.04
CA GLU A 152 0.41 -21.28 4.73
C GLU A 152 -0.37 -20.20 5.48
N ASP A 153 0.17 -19.72 6.61
CA ASP A 153 -0.35 -18.57 7.32
C ASP A 153 -0.02 -17.28 6.55
N GLU A 154 -0.96 -16.36 6.51
CA GLU A 154 -0.76 -15.07 5.86
C GLU A 154 0.14 -14.13 6.67
N PHE A 155 0.93 -13.33 5.99
CA PHE A 155 1.67 -12.24 6.63
C PHE A 155 0.74 -11.13 7.14
N ASP A 156 0.84 -10.75 8.41
CA ASP A 156 0.42 -9.43 8.85
C ASP A 156 1.48 -8.39 8.49
N ILE A 157 1.34 -7.82 7.29
CA ILE A 157 2.33 -6.89 6.74
C ILE A 157 2.42 -5.61 7.56
N SER A 158 1.31 -5.13 8.12
CA SER A 158 1.32 -3.93 8.96
C SER A 158 2.11 -4.13 10.24
N GLU A 159 1.96 -5.28 10.93
CA GLU A 159 2.76 -5.61 12.10
C GLU A 159 4.23 -5.87 11.73
N LEU A 160 4.49 -6.55 10.61
CA LEU A 160 5.86 -6.79 10.12
C LEU A 160 6.61 -5.47 9.88
N VAL A 161 5.99 -4.53 9.17
CA VAL A 161 6.60 -3.23 8.83
C VAL A 161 6.76 -2.35 10.08
N LYS A 162 5.80 -2.38 11.00
CA LYS A 162 5.89 -1.71 12.30
C LYS A 162 7.06 -2.25 13.11
N THR A 163 7.20 -3.57 13.21
CA THR A 163 8.29 -4.25 13.95
C THR A 163 9.65 -3.99 13.30
N ALA A 164 9.70 -3.90 11.96
CA ALA A 164 10.91 -3.50 11.24
C ALA A 164 11.35 -2.06 11.53
N GLY A 165 10.50 -1.22 12.11
CA GLY A 165 10.88 0.10 12.62
C GLY A 165 10.34 1.30 11.85
N ALA A 166 9.35 1.13 10.98
CA ALA A 166 8.72 2.22 10.23
C ALA A 166 8.25 3.37 11.13
N ALA A 167 8.29 4.59 10.61
CA ALA A 167 7.85 5.81 11.31
C ALA A 167 6.33 5.93 11.37
N TYR A 168 5.65 5.47 10.33
CA TYR A 168 4.19 5.47 10.25
C TYR A 168 3.69 4.21 9.55
N VAL A 169 2.72 3.56 10.15
CA VAL A 169 2.03 2.39 9.57
C VAL A 169 0.55 2.52 9.85
N ALA A 170 -0.26 2.42 8.81
CA ALA A 170 -1.70 2.35 8.93
C ALA A 170 -2.30 1.32 7.97
N LYS A 171 -3.33 0.62 8.42
CA LYS A 171 -4.13 -0.31 7.62
C LYS A 171 -5.54 0.24 7.48
N GLY A 172 -6.01 0.38 6.26
CA GLY A 172 -7.37 0.80 5.92
C GLY A 172 -7.96 -0.10 4.86
N THR A 173 -9.23 0.11 4.51
CA THR A 173 -9.92 -0.71 3.52
C THR A 173 -10.61 0.15 2.46
N VAL A 174 -10.84 -0.42 1.28
CA VAL A 174 -11.66 0.22 0.24
C VAL A 174 -13.14 0.36 0.63
N ALA A 175 -13.60 -0.36 1.67
CA ALA A 175 -14.94 -0.22 2.24
C ALA A 175 -15.10 1.07 3.09
N ASN A 176 -13.99 1.70 3.52
CA ASN A 176 -13.93 2.94 4.27
C ASN A 176 -13.01 3.98 3.59
N PRO A 177 -13.34 4.46 2.38
CA PRO A 177 -12.44 5.27 1.56
C PRO A 177 -12.05 6.61 2.22
N LEU A 178 -12.92 7.22 3.01
CA LEU A 178 -12.60 8.46 3.72
C LEU A 178 -11.56 8.26 4.83
N GLN A 179 -11.61 7.12 5.50
CA GLN A 179 -10.61 6.76 6.51
C GLN A 179 -9.26 6.44 5.82
N LEU A 180 -9.28 5.65 4.75
CA LEU A 180 -8.10 5.34 3.96
C LEU A 180 -7.44 6.61 3.43
N GLN A 181 -8.21 7.54 2.86
CA GLN A 181 -7.70 8.84 2.41
C GLN A 181 -7.01 9.61 3.55
N ARG A 182 -7.62 9.66 4.75
CA ARG A 182 -7.02 10.34 5.91
C ARG A 182 -5.68 9.74 6.31
N PHE A 183 -5.54 8.40 6.29
CA PHE A 183 -4.26 7.74 6.56
C PHE A 183 -3.20 8.10 5.52
N ILE A 184 -3.58 8.10 4.25
CA ILE A 184 -2.68 8.49 3.15
C ILE A 184 -2.26 9.96 3.28
N SER A 185 -3.21 10.87 3.52
CA SER A 185 -2.91 12.31 3.72
C SER A 185 -1.96 12.52 4.90
N LYS A 186 -2.15 11.78 6.00
CA LYS A 186 -1.26 11.86 7.16
C LYS A 186 0.14 11.35 6.84
N ALA A 187 0.25 10.25 6.10
CA ALA A 187 1.53 9.73 5.62
C ALA A 187 2.26 10.74 4.72
N PHE A 188 1.55 11.40 3.82
CA PHE A 188 2.12 12.41 2.91
C PHE A 188 2.60 13.67 3.64
N LYS A 189 1.87 14.11 4.66
CA LYS A 189 2.27 15.27 5.50
C LYS A 189 3.43 14.98 6.44
N LYS A 190 3.76 13.72 6.67
CA LYS A 190 4.88 13.31 7.52
C LYS A 190 6.18 13.35 6.74
N GLN A 191 7.10 14.24 7.15
CA GLN A 191 8.30 14.55 6.38
C GLN A 191 9.41 13.50 6.45
N ASN A 192 9.53 12.78 7.58
CA ASN A 192 10.70 11.94 7.85
C ASN A 192 10.33 10.47 8.09
N GLY A 193 11.21 9.60 7.64
CA GLY A 193 11.17 8.17 7.87
C GLY A 193 10.25 7.42 6.91
N PHE A 194 10.19 6.12 7.08
CA PHE A 194 9.41 5.20 6.25
C PHE A 194 7.91 5.24 6.63
N ARG A 195 7.05 5.50 5.67
CA ARG A 195 5.60 5.54 5.83
C ARG A 195 4.98 4.44 5.00
N PHE A 196 4.12 3.65 5.63
CA PHE A 196 3.47 2.50 5.01
C PHE A 196 1.95 2.55 5.22
N ILE A 197 1.22 2.43 4.13
CA ILE A 197 -0.24 2.29 4.12
C ILE A 197 -0.58 0.96 3.48
N GLU A 198 -1.24 0.10 4.23
CA GLU A 198 -1.87 -1.10 3.70
C GLU A 198 -3.34 -0.81 3.38
N ALA A 199 -3.68 -0.81 2.11
CA ALA A 199 -5.04 -0.66 1.63
C ALA A 199 -5.61 -2.04 1.31
N ILE A 200 -6.39 -2.60 2.23
CA ILE A 200 -7.10 -3.86 1.98
C ILE A 200 -8.14 -3.62 0.90
N ASN A 201 -8.04 -4.43 -0.14
CA ASN A 201 -8.72 -4.25 -1.40
C ASN A 201 -9.49 -5.53 -1.79
N ILE A 202 -10.35 -5.43 -2.80
CA ILE A 202 -11.09 -6.56 -3.36
C ILE A 202 -10.65 -6.87 -4.78
N CYS A 203 -10.57 -8.15 -5.09
CA CYS A 203 -10.38 -8.67 -6.45
C CYS A 203 -11.57 -9.54 -6.85
N PRO A 204 -12.66 -8.98 -7.44
CA PRO A 204 -13.85 -9.77 -7.81
C PRO A 204 -13.56 -10.85 -8.85
N THR A 205 -12.60 -10.59 -9.75
CA THR A 205 -12.31 -11.45 -10.91
C THR A 205 -11.63 -12.76 -10.52
N HIS A 206 -10.69 -12.74 -9.58
CA HIS A 206 -9.94 -13.93 -9.18
C HIS A 206 -10.26 -14.37 -7.76
N TYR A 207 -9.78 -13.64 -6.74
CA TYR A 207 -9.96 -14.01 -5.34
C TYR A 207 -11.44 -14.16 -4.96
N GLY A 208 -12.26 -13.17 -5.31
CA GLY A 208 -13.70 -13.20 -5.00
C GLY A 208 -14.42 -14.34 -5.69
N ARG A 209 -14.14 -14.59 -6.98
CA ARG A 209 -14.73 -15.70 -7.73
C ARG A 209 -14.33 -17.06 -7.16
N ALA A 210 -13.01 -17.28 -6.93
CA ALA A 210 -12.51 -18.54 -6.42
C ALA A 210 -13.09 -18.90 -5.04
N ASN A 211 -13.28 -17.89 -4.17
CA ASN A 211 -13.78 -18.04 -2.82
C ASN A 211 -15.29 -17.76 -2.67
N GLN A 212 -16.04 -17.66 -3.78
CA GLN A 212 -17.49 -17.47 -3.80
C GLN A 212 -18.00 -16.28 -2.97
N LEU A 213 -17.24 -15.17 -2.98
CA LEU A 213 -17.53 -13.99 -2.16
C LEU A 213 -18.60 -13.05 -2.75
N GLY A 214 -19.28 -13.47 -3.80
CA GLY A 214 -20.30 -12.69 -4.49
C GLY A 214 -19.71 -11.65 -5.45
N LYS A 215 -20.51 -10.64 -5.80
CA LYS A 215 -20.09 -9.53 -6.65
C LYS A 215 -19.39 -8.45 -5.83
N ALA A 216 -18.86 -7.42 -6.48
CA ALA A 216 -18.11 -6.35 -5.81
C ALA A 216 -18.89 -5.65 -4.67
N PRO A 217 -20.21 -5.35 -4.78
CA PRO A 217 -20.96 -4.78 -3.65
C PRO A 217 -21.00 -5.70 -2.42
N GLU A 218 -21.24 -7.01 -2.61
CA GLU A 218 -21.26 -7.98 -1.52
C GLU A 218 -19.86 -8.11 -0.89
N MET A 219 -18.80 -8.11 -1.69
CA MET A 219 -17.41 -8.13 -1.18
C MET A 219 -17.10 -6.88 -0.36
N ILE A 220 -17.51 -5.69 -0.79
CA ILE A 220 -17.33 -4.43 -0.03
C ILE A 220 -18.08 -4.49 1.30
N GLU A 221 -19.30 -4.99 1.30
CA GLU A 221 -20.10 -5.12 2.53
C GLU A 221 -19.49 -6.15 3.50
N SER A 222 -19.03 -7.30 2.97
CA SER A 222 -18.28 -8.29 3.75
C SER A 222 -17.03 -7.70 4.36
N LEU A 223 -16.24 -6.96 3.56
CA LEU A 223 -15.04 -6.28 4.02
C LEU A 223 -15.36 -5.24 5.12
N ARG A 224 -16.48 -4.53 5.01
CA ARG A 224 -16.94 -3.59 6.04
C ARG A 224 -17.28 -4.31 7.35
N LYS A 225 -18.01 -5.43 7.28
CA LYS A 225 -18.42 -6.23 8.45
C LYS A 225 -17.26 -6.94 9.14
N SER A 226 -16.26 -7.39 8.38
CA SER A 226 -15.06 -8.01 8.93
C SER A 226 -14.05 -7.00 9.49
N SER A 227 -14.17 -5.72 9.14
CA SER A 227 -13.24 -4.67 9.61
C SER A 227 -13.51 -4.26 11.05
N ILE A 228 -12.49 -4.25 11.88
CA ILE A 228 -12.55 -3.78 13.27
C ILE A 228 -11.44 -2.78 13.56
N SER A 229 -11.73 -1.75 14.35
CA SER A 229 -10.70 -0.78 14.71
C SER A 229 -9.66 -1.38 15.65
N ILE A 230 -8.39 -1.00 15.46
CA ILE A 230 -7.28 -1.41 16.34
C ILE A 230 -7.52 -1.07 17.82
N LYS A 231 -8.33 -0.03 18.10
CA LYS A 231 -8.69 0.35 19.46
C LYS A 231 -9.61 -0.69 20.11
N LEU A 232 -10.58 -1.20 19.37
CA LEU A 232 -11.48 -2.26 19.84
C LEU A 232 -10.76 -3.61 19.89
N ALA A 233 -9.97 -3.93 18.88
CA ALA A 233 -9.24 -5.18 18.80
C ALA A 233 -8.30 -5.43 20.00
N LYS A 234 -7.73 -4.37 20.60
CA LYS A 234 -6.86 -4.49 21.80
C LYS A 234 -7.54 -5.12 23.00
N ASN A 235 -8.86 -5.06 23.09
CA ASN A 235 -9.64 -5.58 24.22
C ASN A 235 -10.34 -6.90 23.90
N MET A 236 -10.11 -7.47 22.70
CA MET A 236 -10.74 -8.71 22.25
C MET A 236 -9.79 -9.90 22.45
N LYS A 237 -10.37 -11.07 22.66
CA LYS A 237 -9.65 -12.33 22.73
C LYS A 237 -9.24 -12.79 21.29
N PRO A 238 -8.19 -13.61 21.17
CA PRO A 238 -7.77 -14.15 19.85
C PRO A 238 -8.91 -14.80 19.06
N ASP A 239 -9.75 -15.58 19.70
CA ASP A 239 -10.88 -16.27 19.05
C ASP A 239 -11.93 -15.28 18.50
N GLU A 240 -12.11 -14.12 19.15
CA GLU A 240 -13.02 -13.07 18.71
C GLU A 240 -12.45 -12.27 17.52
N LEU A 241 -11.13 -12.30 17.35
CA LEU A 241 -10.40 -11.67 16.25
C LEU A 241 -10.30 -12.57 15.01
N ALA A 242 -10.60 -13.87 15.15
CA ALA A 242 -10.56 -14.79 14.03
C ALA A 242 -11.43 -14.29 12.86
N GLY A 243 -10.87 -14.22 11.66
CA GLY A 243 -11.53 -13.70 10.46
C GLY A 243 -11.82 -12.19 10.46
N LYS A 244 -11.31 -11.43 11.43
CA LYS A 244 -11.41 -9.96 11.46
C LYS A 244 -10.18 -9.30 10.84
N ILE A 245 -10.41 -8.21 10.15
CA ILE A 245 -9.36 -7.33 9.61
C ILE A 245 -9.21 -6.14 10.54
N VAL A 246 -8.11 -6.10 11.27
CA VAL A 246 -7.83 -5.00 12.20
C VAL A 246 -7.36 -3.79 11.40
N ILE A 247 -8.09 -2.67 11.50
CA ILE A 247 -7.80 -1.43 10.75
C ILE A 247 -7.48 -0.28 11.71
N GLY A 248 -6.62 0.62 11.28
CA GLY A 248 -6.23 1.78 12.06
C GLY A 248 -4.76 2.14 11.93
N GLU A 249 -4.29 3.01 12.80
CA GLU A 249 -2.89 3.40 12.89
C GLU A 249 -2.15 2.44 13.83
N TYR A 250 -1.22 1.68 13.29
CA TYR A 250 -0.39 0.70 14.02
C TYR A 250 0.79 1.36 14.72
N VAL A 251 1.36 2.39 14.10
CA VAL A 251 2.42 3.22 14.68
C VAL A 251 2.41 4.61 14.05
N ASP A 252 2.64 5.62 14.87
CA ASP A 252 2.92 6.99 14.46
C ASP A 252 3.95 7.57 15.42
N LYS A 253 5.21 7.60 15.01
CA LYS A 253 6.31 8.10 15.83
C LYS A 253 7.15 9.13 15.07
N LYS A 254 7.71 10.09 15.78
CA LYS A 254 8.72 11.00 15.24
C LYS A 254 10.05 10.26 15.17
N VAL A 255 10.69 10.29 14.01
CA VAL A 255 12.02 9.70 13.81
C VAL A 255 12.85 10.65 12.97
N ASP A 256 14.16 10.57 13.14
CA ASP A 256 15.09 11.09 12.15
C ASP A 256 15.19 10.05 11.03
N GLY A 257 14.63 10.38 9.86
CA GLY A 257 14.69 9.53 8.67
C GLY A 257 16.13 9.30 8.20
N TYR A 258 16.29 8.36 7.27
CA TYR A 258 17.62 8.00 6.75
C TYR A 258 18.38 9.19 6.19
N ILE A 259 17.73 10.05 5.39
CA ILE A 259 18.35 11.20 4.74
C ILE A 259 18.97 12.15 5.77
N ARG A 260 18.24 12.48 6.84
CA ARG A 260 18.74 13.37 7.90
C ARG A 260 19.97 12.76 8.59
N ARG A 261 19.87 11.49 9.00
CA ARG A 261 20.99 10.78 9.66
C ARG A 261 22.21 10.70 8.77
N TYR A 262 22.02 10.44 7.47
CA TYR A 262 23.12 10.37 6.51
C TYR A 262 23.81 11.73 6.32
N LYS A 263 23.04 12.82 6.19
CA LYS A 263 23.59 14.19 6.14
C LYS A 263 24.43 14.53 7.36
N GLU A 264 24.05 14.09 8.56
CA GLU A 264 24.85 14.31 9.77
C GLU A 264 26.19 13.55 9.74
N VAL A 265 26.22 12.34 9.15
CA VAL A 265 27.48 11.60 8.93
C VAL A 265 28.38 12.34 7.92
N GLN A 266 27.82 12.80 6.79
CA GLN A 266 28.56 13.56 5.78
C GLN A 266 29.19 14.83 6.36
N LYS A 267 28.42 15.58 7.17
CA LYS A 267 28.95 16.78 7.85
C LYS A 267 30.13 16.46 8.80
N ARG A 268 30.10 15.32 9.46
CA ARG A 268 31.20 14.89 10.34
C ARG A 268 32.44 14.45 9.54
N ALA A 269 32.20 13.78 8.40
CA ALA A 269 33.31 13.33 7.54
C ALA A 269 33.97 14.45 6.75
N ALA A 270 33.34 15.62 6.61
CA ALA A 270 33.88 16.79 5.93
C ALA A 270 34.66 17.73 6.86
N LYS A 271 34.73 17.43 8.15
CA LYS A 271 35.57 18.12 9.16
C LYS A 271 36.91 17.42 9.31
#